data_0fcb013ad5a0e9a033f92a5c808dda81
#
_entry.id   0fcb013ad5a0e9a033f92a5c808dda81
#
_cell.length_a   1.000
_cell.length_b   1.000
_cell.length_c   1.000
_cell.angle_alpha   90.00
_cell.angle_beta   90.00
_cell.angle_gamma   90.00
#
_symmetry.space_group_name_H-M   'P 1'
#
loop_
_entity.id
_entity.type
_entity.pdbx_description
1 polymer ?
#
loop_
_entity_poly.entity_id
_entity_poly.type
_entity_poly.pdbx_seq_one_letter_code
_entity_poly.pdbx_strand_id
1 'polypeptide(L)'
;NEGKKVSVSRDNALLLEIKTSREWDSPRGKGEHWPHLLIAQDFPKKFTVIGELEKLLFTVEVKLEKCENKMEEGTFNPRLHTAHTPLYFVVRNDNKQSADYGQKIWLGIHSFDYRYPELKHQDNLRKDKGTSSYMYNIPPKDFWGDVSFNDHQWHRGNVDLLPYIIQAVETVQKKDIFKNSTLDDLRVTGMNFGWEVPGIFDAAVRIKNLSLRAVYK
;
A
#
# COMPACT_ATOMS: atom_id res chain seq x y z
N ASN A 1 18.98 13.49 -5.41
CA ASN A 1 18.73 13.50 -3.98
C ASN A 1 19.43 12.30 -3.34
N GLU A 2 20.38 12.56 -2.43
CA GLU A 2 21.17 11.51 -1.77
C GLU A 2 20.36 10.68 -0.74
N GLY A 3 19.21 11.18 -0.30
CA GLY A 3 18.32 10.51 0.64
C GLY A 3 17.40 9.45 0.00
N LYS A 4 17.22 9.48 -1.34
CA LYS A 4 16.30 8.55 -2.03
C LYS A 4 16.92 7.99 -3.30
N LYS A 5 16.78 6.67 -3.50
CA LYS A 5 17.29 5.98 -4.68
C LYS A 5 16.29 4.96 -5.19
N VAL A 6 16.07 5.00 -6.50
CA VAL A 6 15.35 3.95 -7.26
C VAL A 6 16.32 3.38 -8.27
N SER A 7 16.49 2.06 -8.30
CA SER A 7 17.33 1.40 -9.29
C SER A 7 16.83 -0.01 -9.60
N VAL A 8 17.15 -0.50 -10.79
CA VAL A 8 16.88 -1.88 -11.20
C VAL A 8 18.18 -2.66 -11.09
N SER A 9 18.14 -3.79 -10.40
CA SER A 9 19.28 -4.69 -10.24
C SER A 9 19.39 -5.70 -11.41
N ARG A 10 20.51 -6.42 -11.48
CA ARG A 10 20.76 -7.40 -12.57
C ARG A 10 19.76 -8.54 -12.63
N ASP A 11 19.10 -8.87 -11.52
CA ASP A 11 18.04 -9.86 -11.40
C ASP A 11 16.63 -9.27 -11.69
N ASN A 12 16.58 -8.09 -12.31
CA ASN A 12 15.36 -7.33 -12.65
C ASN A 12 14.51 -6.95 -11.42
N ALA A 13 15.07 -6.96 -10.22
CA ALA A 13 14.37 -6.44 -9.06
C ALA A 13 14.53 -4.92 -8.97
N LEU A 14 13.43 -4.24 -8.66
CA LEU A 14 13.41 -2.82 -8.35
C LEU A 14 13.85 -2.62 -6.90
N LEU A 15 14.89 -1.83 -6.69
CA LEU A 15 15.34 -1.39 -5.36
C LEU A 15 14.77 -0.01 -5.07
N LEU A 16 14.09 0.12 -3.93
CA LEU A 16 13.67 1.39 -3.34
C LEU A 16 14.46 1.59 -2.03
N GLU A 17 15.40 2.52 -2.04
CA GLU A 17 16.20 2.88 -0.87
C GLU A 17 15.85 4.30 -0.42
N ILE A 18 15.61 4.47 0.89
CA ILE A 18 15.36 5.76 1.52
C ILE A 18 16.26 5.91 2.75
N LYS A 19 16.95 7.05 2.85
CA LYS A 19 17.82 7.43 3.97
C LYS A 19 17.32 8.74 4.55
N THR A 20 16.34 8.65 5.43
CA THR A 20 15.74 9.85 6.02
C THR A 20 16.70 10.56 6.96
N SER A 21 17.75 9.87 7.44
CA SER A 21 18.89 10.45 8.15
C SER A 21 19.65 11.54 7.37
N ARG A 22 19.44 11.61 6.03
CA ARG A 22 20.02 12.62 5.15
C ARG A 22 19.04 13.74 4.76
N GLU A 23 17.80 13.63 5.20
CA GLU A 23 16.75 14.59 4.86
C GLU A 23 16.19 15.31 6.09
N TRP A 24 16.37 14.73 7.27
CA TRP A 24 15.79 15.22 8.52
C TRP A 24 16.81 15.20 9.65
N ASP A 25 16.93 16.32 10.36
CA ASP A 25 17.84 16.46 11.50
C ASP A 25 17.23 16.00 12.82
N SER A 26 15.89 15.85 12.87
CA SER A 26 15.17 15.44 14.07
C SER A 26 13.99 14.52 13.75
N PRO A 27 13.59 13.62 14.66
CA PRO A 27 12.43 12.79 14.49
C PRO A 27 11.14 13.62 14.32
N ARG A 28 10.23 13.14 13.50
CA ARG A 28 8.94 13.77 13.20
C ARG A 28 8.13 14.04 14.46
N GLY A 29 7.61 15.26 14.61
CA GLY A 29 6.62 15.65 15.59
C GLY A 29 5.17 15.32 15.15
N LYS A 30 4.22 15.52 16.08
CA LYS A 30 2.80 15.34 15.77
C LYS A 30 2.30 16.39 14.76
N GLY A 31 1.66 15.93 13.69
CA GLY A 31 1.10 16.81 12.65
C GLY A 31 2.09 17.19 11.54
N GLU A 32 3.34 16.83 11.66
CA GLU A 32 4.34 17.08 10.61
C GLU A 32 4.23 16.06 9.47
N HIS A 33 4.69 16.48 8.29
CA HIS A 33 4.86 15.59 7.14
C HIS A 33 5.99 14.57 7.40
N TRP A 34 6.04 13.55 6.58
CA TRP A 34 7.10 12.54 6.64
C TRP A 34 7.65 12.19 5.25
N PRO A 35 8.92 11.77 5.18
CA PRO A 35 9.50 11.28 3.95
C PRO A 35 8.78 10.04 3.44
N HIS A 36 8.63 9.98 2.12
CA HIS A 36 8.15 8.78 1.43
C HIS A 36 8.90 8.59 0.12
N LEU A 37 8.96 7.34 -0.33
CA LEU A 37 9.47 6.94 -1.63
C LEU A 37 8.51 5.88 -2.20
N LEU A 38 7.58 6.31 -3.02
CA LEU A 38 6.54 5.47 -3.59
C LEU A 38 6.71 5.38 -5.11
N ILE A 39 6.62 4.19 -5.66
CA ILE A 39 6.31 3.99 -7.07
C ILE A 39 4.79 4.03 -7.24
N ALA A 40 4.33 4.61 -8.33
CA ALA A 40 2.91 4.68 -8.65
C ALA A 40 2.68 4.26 -10.11
N GLN A 41 1.54 3.64 -10.35
CA GLN A 41 1.11 3.24 -11.69
C GLN A 41 -0.38 3.50 -11.83
N ASP A 42 -0.76 4.25 -12.87
CA ASP A 42 -2.15 4.39 -13.30
C ASP A 42 -2.51 3.25 -14.24
N PHE A 43 -3.76 2.77 -14.16
CA PHE A 43 -4.26 1.70 -15.02
C PHE A 43 -5.14 2.24 -16.14
N PRO A 44 -5.07 1.64 -17.35
CA PRO A 44 -5.91 2.03 -18.49
C PRO A 44 -7.40 1.93 -18.17
N LYS A 45 -8.20 2.88 -18.69
CA LYS A 45 -9.63 3.00 -18.37
C LYS A 45 -10.45 1.74 -18.65
N LYS A 46 -10.10 0.96 -19.66
CA LYS A 46 -10.84 -0.27 -20.05
C LYS A 46 -10.38 -1.52 -19.30
N PHE A 47 -9.33 -1.44 -18.47
CA PHE A 47 -8.67 -2.64 -17.96
C PHE A 47 -9.29 -3.20 -16.67
N THR A 48 -10.04 -2.44 -15.90
CA THR A 48 -10.38 -2.80 -14.52
C THR A 48 -11.75 -2.33 -14.07
N VAL A 49 -12.76 -2.36 -14.93
CA VAL A 49 -14.16 -2.19 -14.52
C VAL A 49 -14.56 -3.40 -13.68
N ILE A 50 -14.93 -3.18 -12.43
CA ILE A 50 -15.09 -4.26 -11.44
C ILE A 50 -16.25 -5.18 -11.81
N GLY A 51 -17.36 -4.65 -12.33
CA GLY A 51 -18.52 -5.43 -12.74
C GLY A 51 -18.26 -6.39 -13.90
N GLU A 52 -17.22 -6.14 -14.73
CA GLU A 52 -16.84 -7.00 -15.85
C GLU A 52 -15.89 -8.14 -15.48
N LEU A 53 -15.36 -8.14 -14.23
CA LEU A 53 -14.33 -9.09 -13.82
C LEU A 53 -14.93 -10.37 -13.22
N GLU A 54 -14.33 -11.50 -13.60
CA GLU A 54 -14.44 -12.78 -12.90
C GLU A 54 -13.38 -12.87 -11.79
N LYS A 55 -12.13 -12.40 -12.07
CA LYS A 55 -11.03 -12.35 -11.10
C LYS A 55 -10.12 -11.15 -11.36
N LEU A 56 -9.45 -10.68 -10.31
CA LEU A 56 -8.38 -9.71 -10.38
C LEU A 56 -7.16 -10.24 -9.61
N LEU A 57 -6.30 -10.96 -10.31
CA LEU A 57 -5.17 -11.67 -9.72
C LEU A 57 -3.98 -10.72 -9.55
N PHE A 58 -3.52 -10.57 -8.32
CA PHE A 58 -2.34 -9.78 -8.00
C PHE A 58 -1.23 -10.65 -7.41
N THR A 59 -0.03 -10.44 -7.90
CA THR A 59 1.18 -11.14 -7.42
C THR A 59 2.31 -10.14 -7.30
N VAL A 60 3.13 -10.29 -6.26
CA VAL A 60 4.38 -9.56 -6.09
C VAL A 60 5.36 -10.38 -5.24
N GLU A 61 6.65 -10.21 -5.48
CA GLU A 61 7.69 -10.68 -4.58
C GLU A 61 8.40 -9.50 -3.95
N VAL A 62 8.58 -9.54 -2.64
CA VAL A 62 9.18 -8.47 -1.84
C VAL A 62 10.25 -9.05 -0.93
N LYS A 63 11.36 -8.31 -0.81
CA LYS A 63 12.44 -8.62 0.13
C LYS A 63 12.84 -7.35 0.86
N LEU A 64 12.81 -7.39 2.19
CA LEU A 64 13.43 -6.34 3.01
C LEU A 64 14.95 -6.49 2.94
N GLU A 65 15.65 -5.49 2.41
CA GLU A 65 17.12 -5.48 2.40
C GLU A 65 17.69 -4.98 3.73
N LYS A 66 17.10 -3.91 4.26
CA LYS A 66 17.45 -3.34 5.56
C LYS A 66 16.37 -2.38 6.06
N CYS A 67 16.33 -2.18 7.38
CA CYS A 67 15.63 -1.08 8.02
C CYS A 67 16.33 -0.74 9.34
N GLU A 68 17.07 0.35 9.36
CA GLU A 68 17.89 0.78 10.48
C GLU A 68 17.29 2.04 11.10
N ASN A 69 16.95 1.99 12.37
CA ASN A 69 16.57 3.18 13.13
C ASN A 69 17.84 4.04 13.38
N LYS A 70 17.78 5.30 12.95
CA LYS A 70 18.87 6.29 13.11
C LYS A 70 18.53 7.38 14.13
N MET A 71 17.43 7.22 14.87
CA MET A 71 17.08 8.14 15.95
C MET A 71 17.96 7.90 17.17
N GLU A 72 18.21 8.97 17.94
CA GLU A 72 18.90 8.87 19.22
C GLU A 72 18.16 7.94 20.19
N GLU A 73 18.89 7.28 21.06
CA GLU A 73 18.33 6.39 22.06
C GLU A 73 17.28 7.13 22.92
N GLY A 74 16.13 6.49 23.11
CA GLY A 74 15.01 7.04 23.87
C GLY A 74 14.08 8.02 23.11
N THR A 75 14.44 8.43 21.89
CA THR A 75 13.59 9.35 21.10
C THR A 75 12.54 8.64 20.23
N PHE A 76 12.65 7.32 20.03
CA PHE A 76 11.68 6.53 19.28
C PHE A 76 10.34 6.47 19.99
N ASN A 77 9.30 6.97 19.31
CA ASN A 77 7.92 6.88 19.79
C ASN A 77 7.08 6.06 18.77
N PRO A 78 6.66 4.83 19.08
CA PRO A 78 5.94 3.98 18.12
C PRO A 78 4.56 4.49 17.74
N ARG A 79 4.03 5.52 18.43
CA ARG A 79 2.78 6.19 18.04
C ARG A 79 2.98 7.25 16.95
N LEU A 80 4.22 7.70 16.74
CA LEU A 80 4.60 8.74 15.78
C LEU A 80 5.59 8.24 14.73
N HIS A 81 6.46 7.28 15.09
CA HIS A 81 7.60 6.89 14.29
C HIS A 81 7.48 5.45 13.80
N THR A 82 7.79 5.25 12.54
CA THR A 82 8.00 3.93 11.92
C THR A 82 8.70 4.09 10.58
N ALA A 83 9.13 2.99 9.99
CA ALA A 83 9.34 2.80 8.57
C ALA A 83 8.46 1.63 8.14
N HIS A 84 7.62 1.82 7.16
CA HIS A 84 6.73 0.76 6.67
C HIS A 84 6.55 0.80 5.16
N THR A 85 6.14 -0.33 4.59
CA THR A 85 5.98 -0.50 3.14
C THR A 85 4.52 -0.82 2.80
N PRO A 86 3.65 0.20 2.70
CA PRO A 86 2.30 0.02 2.22
C PRO A 86 2.26 -0.18 0.70
N LEU A 87 1.31 -0.99 0.26
CA LEU A 87 0.84 -1.08 -1.11
C LEU A 87 -0.65 -0.75 -1.09
N TYR A 88 -1.05 0.17 -1.94
CA TYR A 88 -2.46 0.55 -2.07
C TYR A 88 -2.93 0.49 -3.51
N PHE A 89 -4.12 -0.09 -3.71
CA PHE A 89 -4.90 0.06 -4.93
C PHE A 89 -5.97 1.11 -4.72
N VAL A 90 -6.22 1.93 -5.73
CA VAL A 90 -7.29 2.94 -5.70
C VAL A 90 -8.53 2.39 -6.39
N VAL A 91 -9.58 2.13 -5.63
CA VAL A 91 -10.91 1.81 -6.15
C VAL A 91 -11.70 3.11 -6.22
N ARG A 92 -12.19 3.48 -7.41
CA ARG A 92 -12.87 4.76 -7.66
C ARG A 92 -14.12 4.58 -8.51
N ASN A 93 -15.17 5.36 -8.22
CA ASN A 93 -16.26 5.55 -9.15
C ASN A 93 -15.80 6.44 -10.31
N ASP A 94 -15.75 5.88 -11.51
CA ASP A 94 -15.28 6.56 -12.72
C ASP A 94 -16.43 6.82 -13.73
N ASN A 95 -17.68 6.52 -13.34
CA ASN A 95 -18.87 6.82 -14.12
C ASN A 95 -19.29 8.29 -13.91
N LYS A 96 -19.08 9.12 -14.93
CA LYS A 96 -19.41 10.54 -14.90
C LYS A 96 -20.90 10.85 -14.70
N GLN A 97 -21.77 9.89 -14.93
CA GLN A 97 -23.22 10.04 -14.76
C GLN A 97 -23.67 9.62 -13.34
N SER A 98 -22.81 8.99 -12.57
CA SER A 98 -23.10 8.59 -11.20
C SER A 98 -23.06 9.78 -10.25
N ALA A 99 -23.99 9.84 -9.30
CA ALA A 99 -23.96 10.82 -8.20
C ALA A 99 -22.71 10.67 -7.31
N ASP A 100 -22.07 9.51 -7.31
CA ASP A 100 -20.86 9.22 -6.55
C ASP A 100 -19.57 9.40 -7.39
N TYR A 101 -19.66 10.01 -8.57
CA TYR A 101 -18.49 10.21 -9.44
C TYR A 101 -17.30 10.81 -8.69
N GLY A 102 -16.14 10.19 -8.83
CA GLY A 102 -14.89 10.64 -8.20
C GLY A 102 -14.69 10.19 -6.76
N GLN A 103 -15.70 9.63 -6.08
CA GLN A 103 -15.50 8.99 -4.78
C GLN A 103 -14.51 7.84 -4.92
N LYS A 104 -13.68 7.64 -3.89
CA LYS A 104 -12.64 6.61 -3.91
C LYS A 104 -12.37 6.03 -2.52
N ILE A 105 -11.86 4.83 -2.53
CA ILE A 105 -11.27 4.15 -1.36
C ILE A 105 -9.90 3.59 -1.72
N TRP A 106 -9.13 3.28 -0.69
CA TRP A 106 -7.84 2.59 -0.80
C TRP A 106 -7.99 1.15 -0.35
N LEU A 107 -7.57 0.19 -1.17
CA LEU A 107 -7.41 -1.21 -0.77
C LEU A 107 -5.94 -1.44 -0.43
N GLY A 108 -5.64 -1.71 0.83
CA GLY A 108 -4.28 -1.74 1.36
C GLY A 108 -3.75 -3.15 1.60
N ILE A 109 -2.47 -3.34 1.29
CA ILE A 109 -1.67 -4.53 1.63
C ILE A 109 -0.39 -4.03 2.27
N HIS A 110 -0.03 -4.54 3.45
CA HIS A 110 1.20 -4.18 4.13
C HIS A 110 2.19 -5.33 4.07
N SER A 111 3.47 -5.05 3.75
CA SER A 111 4.54 -6.05 3.73
C SER A 111 5.52 -5.94 4.90
N PHE A 112 5.75 -4.74 5.42
CA PHE A 112 6.66 -4.51 6.53
C PHE A 112 6.22 -3.29 7.35
N ASP A 113 6.43 -3.36 8.67
CA ASP A 113 6.32 -2.23 9.59
C ASP A 113 7.32 -2.42 10.73
N TYR A 114 8.28 -1.50 10.87
CA TYR A 114 9.36 -1.55 11.87
C TYR A 114 8.87 -1.75 13.31
N ARG A 115 7.66 -1.29 13.62
CA ARG A 115 7.06 -1.41 14.96
C ARG A 115 6.70 -2.85 15.34
N TYR A 116 6.59 -3.73 14.36
CA TYR A 116 6.06 -5.07 14.55
C TYR A 116 6.98 -6.11 13.90
N PRO A 117 7.54 -7.05 14.69
CA PRO A 117 8.38 -8.13 14.15
C PRO A 117 7.61 -9.07 13.22
N GLU A 118 6.30 -9.19 13.43
CA GLU A 118 5.36 -9.92 12.58
C GLU A 118 4.31 -8.96 12.03
N LEU A 119 3.82 -9.25 10.84
CA LEU A 119 2.76 -8.46 10.22
C LEU A 119 1.48 -8.55 11.03
N LYS A 120 1.11 -7.44 11.66
CA LYS A 120 -0.15 -7.37 12.41
C LYS A 120 -1.31 -7.10 11.49
N HIS A 121 -2.40 -7.81 11.73
CA HIS A 121 -3.69 -7.42 11.20
C HIS A 121 -4.05 -6.01 11.72
N GLN A 122 -4.32 -5.10 10.80
CA GLN A 122 -4.91 -3.79 11.12
C GLN A 122 -6.43 -3.90 10.93
N ASP A 123 -7.20 -3.00 11.57
CA ASP A 123 -8.63 -2.92 11.32
C ASP A 123 -8.90 -2.89 9.80
N ASN A 124 -9.81 -3.75 9.34
CA ASN A 124 -10.10 -3.86 7.90
C ASN A 124 -10.48 -2.51 7.32
N LEU A 125 -11.27 -1.71 8.05
CA LEU A 125 -11.69 -0.38 7.58
C LEU A 125 -11.23 0.70 8.55
N ARG A 126 -10.50 1.70 8.03
CA ARG A 126 -10.20 2.93 8.75
C ARG A 126 -10.34 4.15 7.81
N LYS A 127 -10.60 5.32 8.39
CA LYS A 127 -10.57 6.59 7.67
C LYS A 127 -9.19 7.22 7.82
N ASP A 128 -8.54 7.51 6.71
CA ASP A 128 -7.28 8.24 6.72
C ASP A 128 -7.52 9.71 7.06
N LYS A 129 -6.76 10.23 8.03
CA LYS A 129 -6.92 11.62 8.50
C LYS A 129 -6.36 12.65 7.51
N GLY A 130 -5.36 12.28 6.73
CA GLY A 130 -4.72 13.17 5.77
C GLY A 130 -5.55 13.40 4.52
N THR A 131 -6.09 12.34 3.94
CA THR A 131 -6.86 12.38 2.70
C THR A 131 -8.37 12.34 2.90
N SER A 132 -8.84 12.08 4.13
CA SER A 132 -10.26 11.82 4.47
C SER A 132 -10.88 10.61 3.74
N SER A 133 -10.07 9.84 3.03
CA SER A 133 -10.51 8.64 2.30
C SER A 133 -10.58 7.43 3.21
N TYR A 134 -11.48 6.50 2.92
CA TYR A 134 -11.48 5.21 3.59
C TYR A 134 -10.39 4.30 3.02
N MET A 135 -9.77 3.54 3.90
CA MET A 135 -8.77 2.52 3.61
C MET A 135 -9.31 1.19 4.11
N TYR A 136 -9.40 0.21 3.21
CA TYR A 136 -9.74 -1.16 3.55
C TYR A 136 -8.48 -2.01 3.43
N ASN A 137 -8.06 -2.64 4.53
CA ASN A 137 -6.83 -3.44 4.56
C ASN A 137 -7.16 -4.93 4.41
N ILE A 138 -6.48 -5.58 3.48
CA ILE A 138 -6.45 -7.04 3.38
C ILE A 138 -5.61 -7.58 4.55
N PRO A 139 -6.07 -8.60 5.28
CA PRO A 139 -5.27 -9.23 6.30
C PRO A 139 -3.93 -9.70 5.73
N PRO A 140 -2.78 -9.34 6.32
CA PRO A 140 -1.47 -9.73 5.78
C PRO A 140 -1.32 -11.24 5.58
N LYS A 141 -1.89 -12.04 6.47
CA LYS A 141 -1.87 -13.51 6.39
C LYS A 141 -2.56 -14.04 5.14
N ASP A 142 -3.64 -13.40 4.68
CA ASP A 142 -4.38 -13.81 3.48
C ASP A 142 -3.58 -13.57 2.20
N PHE A 143 -2.65 -12.61 2.23
CA PHE A 143 -1.82 -12.26 1.09
C PHE A 143 -0.42 -12.91 1.15
N TRP A 144 0.25 -12.83 2.30
CA TRP A 144 1.63 -13.26 2.46
C TRP A 144 1.77 -14.65 3.09
N GLY A 145 0.72 -15.16 3.79
CA GLY A 145 0.84 -16.30 4.70
C GLY A 145 1.51 -15.91 6.02
N ASP A 146 2.05 -16.89 6.71
CA ASP A 146 2.76 -16.70 7.98
C ASP A 146 4.26 -16.44 7.70
N VAL A 147 4.60 -15.18 7.36
CA VAL A 147 5.98 -14.77 7.04
C VAL A 147 6.41 -13.58 7.89
N SER A 148 7.71 -13.45 8.07
CA SER A 148 8.34 -12.26 8.66
C SER A 148 9.36 -11.68 7.69
N PHE A 149 9.20 -10.44 7.27
CA PHE A 149 10.17 -9.76 6.40
C PHE A 149 11.50 -9.47 7.09
N ASN A 150 11.57 -9.61 8.44
CA ASN A 150 12.81 -9.47 9.20
C ASN A 150 13.79 -10.63 8.98
N ASP A 151 13.41 -11.69 8.28
CA ASP A 151 14.31 -12.76 7.83
C ASP A 151 15.17 -12.38 6.62
N HIS A 152 14.88 -11.23 6.01
CA HIS A 152 15.55 -10.71 4.82
C HIS A 152 15.50 -11.66 3.60
N GLN A 153 14.47 -12.51 3.53
CA GLN A 153 14.26 -13.43 2.40
C GLN A 153 13.23 -12.85 1.42
N TRP A 154 13.16 -13.43 0.23
CA TRP A 154 12.11 -13.15 -0.72
C TRP A 154 10.79 -13.80 -0.29
N HIS A 155 9.74 -13.00 -0.14
CA HIS A 155 8.39 -13.49 0.10
C HIS A 155 7.50 -13.15 -1.08
N ARG A 156 6.70 -14.13 -1.49
CA ARG A 156 5.74 -14.00 -2.58
C ARG A 156 4.34 -13.88 -2.02
N GLY A 157 3.67 -12.76 -2.33
CA GLY A 157 2.24 -12.60 -2.14
C GLY A 157 1.47 -12.90 -3.42
N ASN A 158 0.32 -13.54 -3.28
CA ASN A 158 -0.56 -13.85 -4.40
C ASN A 158 -2.01 -13.92 -3.90
N VAL A 159 -2.92 -13.16 -4.53
CA VAL A 159 -4.33 -13.14 -4.15
C VAL A 159 -5.22 -12.75 -5.32
N ASP A 160 -6.47 -13.22 -5.30
CA ASP A 160 -7.55 -12.59 -6.06
C ASP A 160 -8.07 -11.39 -5.26
N LEU A 161 -7.87 -10.19 -5.79
CA LEU A 161 -8.30 -8.94 -5.14
C LEU A 161 -9.81 -8.72 -5.22
N LEU A 162 -10.50 -9.35 -6.19
CA LEU A 162 -11.91 -9.04 -6.46
C LEU A 162 -12.83 -9.26 -5.26
N PRO A 163 -12.76 -10.39 -4.51
CA PRO A 163 -13.58 -10.59 -3.32
C PRO A 163 -13.35 -9.51 -2.24
N TYR A 164 -12.09 -9.08 -2.04
CA TYR A 164 -11.76 -8.02 -1.06
C TYR A 164 -12.26 -6.65 -1.51
N ILE A 165 -12.23 -6.37 -2.82
CA ILE A 165 -12.79 -5.13 -3.37
C ILE A 165 -14.30 -5.09 -3.14
N ILE A 166 -15.00 -6.18 -3.44
CA ILE A 166 -16.47 -6.27 -3.24
C ILE A 166 -16.80 -6.06 -1.77
N GLN A 167 -16.10 -6.76 -0.86
CA GLN A 167 -16.31 -6.61 0.59
C GLN A 167 -16.00 -5.19 1.08
N ALA A 168 -14.94 -4.56 0.54
CA ALA A 168 -14.61 -3.17 0.85
C ALA A 168 -15.71 -2.21 0.41
N VAL A 169 -16.23 -2.37 -0.80
CA VAL A 169 -17.34 -1.57 -1.35
C VAL A 169 -18.60 -1.71 -0.47
N GLU A 170 -19.04 -2.93 -0.19
CA GLU A 170 -20.20 -3.20 0.68
C GLU A 170 -20.04 -2.58 2.09
N THR A 171 -18.79 -2.60 2.60
CA THR A 171 -18.49 -2.05 3.92
C THR A 171 -18.56 -0.53 3.94
N VAL A 172 -18.04 0.15 2.90
CA VAL A 172 -18.07 1.62 2.84
C VAL A 172 -19.42 2.17 2.38
N GLN A 173 -20.24 1.40 1.67
CA GLN A 173 -21.61 1.78 1.35
C GLN A 173 -22.46 2.00 2.61
N LYS A 174 -22.19 1.27 3.70
CA LYS A 174 -22.78 1.51 5.03
C LYS A 174 -22.30 2.82 5.69
N LYS A 175 -21.35 3.51 5.07
CA LYS A 175 -20.81 4.83 5.48
C LYS A 175 -21.10 5.92 4.45
N ASP A 176 -22.09 5.71 3.59
CA ASP A 176 -22.50 6.61 2.51
C ASP A 176 -21.42 6.89 1.44
N ILE A 177 -20.40 6.06 1.34
CA ILE A 177 -19.44 6.06 0.24
C ILE A 177 -19.87 5.02 -0.80
N PHE A 178 -19.89 5.40 -2.06
CA PHE A 178 -20.41 4.57 -3.16
C PHE A 178 -21.89 4.18 -3.00
N LYS A 179 -22.66 4.98 -2.27
CA LYS A 179 -24.06 4.68 -1.92
C LYS A 179 -24.97 4.43 -3.13
N ASN A 180 -24.71 5.17 -4.21
CA ASN A 180 -25.46 5.08 -5.47
C ASN A 180 -24.68 4.36 -6.57
N SER A 181 -23.58 3.70 -6.23
CA SER A 181 -22.71 3.04 -7.18
C SER A 181 -23.02 1.56 -7.28
N THR A 182 -22.97 1.04 -8.51
CA THR A 182 -22.88 -0.39 -8.79
C THR A 182 -21.41 -0.77 -9.06
N LEU A 183 -21.12 -2.07 -9.17
CA LEU A 183 -19.76 -2.52 -9.51
C LEU A 183 -19.35 -2.09 -10.92
N ASP A 184 -20.28 -1.83 -11.82
CA ASP A 184 -20.02 -1.33 -13.18
C ASP A 184 -19.54 0.14 -13.20
N ASP A 185 -19.88 0.89 -12.15
CA ASP A 185 -19.42 2.27 -11.98
C ASP A 185 -17.98 2.37 -11.42
N LEU A 186 -17.49 1.26 -10.84
CA LEU A 186 -16.27 1.22 -10.07
C LEU A 186 -15.13 0.59 -10.86
N ARG A 187 -13.91 1.14 -10.63
CA ARG A 187 -12.67 0.67 -11.25
C ARG A 187 -11.51 0.69 -10.26
N VAL A 188 -10.55 -0.22 -10.47
CA VAL A 188 -9.20 -0.04 -9.91
C VAL A 188 -8.43 0.88 -10.84
N THR A 189 -8.20 2.12 -10.42
CA THR A 189 -7.64 3.17 -11.29
C THR A 189 -6.13 3.27 -11.25
N GLY A 190 -5.49 2.70 -10.24
CA GLY A 190 -4.05 2.72 -10.09
C GLY A 190 -3.60 2.06 -8.80
N MET A 191 -2.30 2.06 -8.60
CA MET A 191 -1.66 1.57 -7.38
C MET A 191 -0.46 2.43 -7.01
N ASN A 192 -0.08 2.37 -5.73
CA ASN A 192 1.25 2.79 -5.29
C ASN A 192 1.85 1.76 -4.33
N PHE A 193 3.18 1.72 -4.27
CA PHE A 193 3.93 0.85 -3.38
C PHE A 193 5.29 1.47 -3.03
N GLY A 194 5.72 1.33 -1.80
CA GLY A 194 7.05 1.74 -1.38
C GLY A 194 7.13 2.13 0.09
N TRP A 195 8.02 3.04 0.40
CA TRP A 195 8.31 3.48 1.77
C TRP A 195 7.48 4.69 2.19
N GLU A 196 6.90 4.60 3.37
CA GLU A 196 6.49 5.73 4.19
C GLU A 196 7.27 5.69 5.52
N VAL A 197 7.96 6.78 5.85
CA VAL A 197 8.93 6.80 6.95
C VAL A 197 8.72 8.00 7.87
N PRO A 198 7.68 7.98 8.70
CA PRO A 198 7.53 8.96 9.78
C PRO A 198 8.56 8.65 10.90
N GLY A 199 9.77 9.21 10.79
CA GLY A 199 10.90 9.00 11.68
C GLY A 199 12.23 9.10 10.94
N ILE A 200 13.35 8.83 11.62
CA ILE A 200 14.66 8.80 10.99
C ILE A 200 15.11 7.35 10.84
N PHE A 201 15.04 6.85 9.61
CA PHE A 201 15.42 5.48 9.25
C PHE A 201 16.19 5.45 7.94
N ASP A 202 17.14 4.54 7.85
CA ASP A 202 17.78 4.15 6.60
C ASP A 202 17.24 2.77 6.20
N ALA A 203 16.45 2.72 5.14
CA ALA A 203 15.72 1.53 4.77
C ALA A 203 15.79 1.23 3.28
N ALA A 204 15.71 -0.05 2.92
CA ALA A 204 15.71 -0.50 1.55
C ALA A 204 14.85 -1.76 1.38
N VAL A 205 14.05 -1.79 0.31
CA VAL A 205 13.22 -2.92 -0.09
C VAL A 205 13.45 -3.24 -1.56
N ARG A 206 13.47 -4.53 -1.91
CA ARG A 206 13.43 -4.99 -3.29
C ARG A 206 12.08 -5.56 -3.66
N ILE A 207 11.70 -5.32 -4.90
CA ILE A 207 10.40 -5.73 -5.46
C ILE A 207 10.66 -6.35 -6.82
N LYS A 208 10.05 -7.49 -7.09
CA LYS A 208 10.05 -8.11 -8.43
C LYS A 208 8.74 -8.86 -8.70
N ASN A 209 8.55 -9.29 -9.93
CA ASN A 209 7.40 -10.09 -10.35
C ASN A 209 6.05 -9.46 -9.98
N LEU A 210 5.99 -8.11 -9.94
CA LEU A 210 4.75 -7.38 -9.71
C LEU A 210 3.86 -7.51 -10.94
N SER A 211 2.69 -8.11 -10.76
CA SER A 211 1.73 -8.38 -11.82
C SER A 211 0.30 -8.22 -11.33
N LEU A 212 -0.50 -7.52 -12.11
CA LEU A 212 -1.95 -7.43 -11.95
C LEU A 212 -2.61 -7.94 -13.23
N ARG A 213 -3.41 -9.00 -13.12
CA ARG A 213 -4.08 -9.65 -14.26
C ARG A 213 -5.59 -9.69 -14.05
N ALA A 214 -6.31 -9.08 -14.97
CA ALA A 214 -7.77 -9.18 -15.04
C ALA A 214 -8.19 -10.45 -15.79
N VAL A 215 -9.19 -11.15 -15.26
CA VAL A 215 -9.94 -12.21 -15.94
C VAL A 215 -11.36 -11.69 -16.05
N TYR A 216 -11.86 -11.63 -17.27
CA TYR A 216 -13.22 -11.14 -17.57
C TYR A 216 -14.24 -12.27 -17.60
N LYS A 217 -15.48 -11.94 -17.31
CA LYS A 217 -16.66 -12.84 -17.41
C LYS A 217 -16.89 -13.35 -18.82
#